data_560f084a35dc09069975367841ce0356
#
_entry.id   560f084a35dc09069975367841ce0356
#
_cell.length_a   1.000
_cell.length_b   1.000
_cell.length_c   1.000
_cell.angle_alpha   90.00
_cell.angle_beta   90.00
_cell.angle_gamma   90.00
#
_symmetry.space_group_name_H-M   'P 1'
#
loop_
_entity.id
_entity.type
_entity.pdbx_description
1 polymer ?
#
loop_
_entity_poly.entity_id
_entity_poly.type
_entity_poly.pdbx_seq_one_letter_code
_entity_poly.pdbx_strand_id
1 'polypeptide(L)'
;EAVIGNNVFDNPRRRDDALLAVDTREIALSGPYSLTQGGLGLIARNPIFLTDENGKESFWGFSVIILDLPEALNPLMLEELETEGYDYRLHVITETGEDMTIAGAEQIDEKRSLSYEVSVPNHTWVLSMAPKNGWVNPLVLVYLLLAGWIITALSALLVYQQQRRVSELQRFASIDELTGLYNRRYLGEL
;
A
#
# COMPACT_ATOMS: atom_id res chain seq x y z
N GLU A 1 35.81 -14.60 -18.33
CA GLU A 1 36.81 -13.92 -19.20
C GLU A 1 36.40 -12.50 -19.63
N ALA A 2 35.13 -12.19 -19.74
CA ALA A 2 34.64 -10.86 -20.17
C ALA A 2 34.79 -9.73 -19.09
N VAL A 3 35.23 -10.06 -17.90
CA VAL A 3 35.33 -9.11 -16.77
C VAL A 3 36.74 -8.54 -16.60
N ILE A 4 37.76 -9.27 -17.07
CA ILE A 4 39.16 -8.83 -16.95
C ILE A 4 39.42 -7.70 -17.95
N GLY A 5 39.91 -6.55 -17.48
CA GLY A 5 40.19 -5.38 -18.29
C GLY A 5 39.00 -4.45 -18.54
N ASN A 6 37.88 -4.72 -17.98
CA ASN A 6 36.67 -3.85 -18.07
C ASN A 6 36.82 -2.72 -17.03
N ASN A 7 37.04 -1.50 -17.51
CA ASN A 7 37.08 -0.32 -16.65
C ASN A 7 35.64 0.20 -16.43
N VAL A 8 35.17 0.16 -15.19
CA VAL A 8 33.82 0.59 -14.83
C VAL A 8 33.55 2.06 -15.17
N PHE A 9 34.61 2.89 -15.18
CA PHE A 9 34.52 4.32 -15.47
C PHE A 9 34.37 4.64 -16.97
N ASP A 10 34.62 3.66 -17.84
CA ASP A 10 34.45 3.84 -19.29
C ASP A 10 33.01 3.62 -19.75
N ASN A 11 32.16 3.02 -18.89
CA ASN A 11 30.75 2.80 -19.19
C ASN A 11 29.90 3.93 -18.59
N PRO A 12 29.27 4.79 -19.43
CA PRO A 12 28.50 5.95 -18.95
C PRO A 12 27.40 5.58 -17.93
N ARG A 13 26.70 4.44 -18.15
CA ARG A 13 25.61 3.99 -17.27
C ARG A 13 26.07 3.49 -15.90
N ARG A 14 27.35 3.17 -15.74
CA ARG A 14 27.92 2.60 -14.49
C ARG A 14 28.86 3.58 -13.81
N ARG A 15 29.29 4.59 -14.55
CA ARG A 15 30.31 5.56 -14.13
C ARG A 15 29.82 6.42 -12.98
N ASP A 16 28.60 6.93 -13.10
CA ASP A 16 28.08 7.93 -12.15
C ASP A 16 27.89 7.31 -10.76
N ASP A 17 27.31 6.11 -10.68
CA ASP A 17 27.19 5.37 -9.41
C ASP A 17 28.57 4.99 -8.84
N ALA A 18 29.53 4.64 -9.70
CA ALA A 18 30.88 4.32 -9.25
C ALA A 18 31.61 5.56 -8.71
N LEU A 19 31.46 6.72 -9.34
CA LEU A 19 32.02 7.98 -8.85
C LEU A 19 31.32 8.39 -7.55
N LEU A 20 30.00 8.26 -7.46
CA LEU A 20 29.26 8.53 -6.25
C LEU A 20 29.78 7.70 -5.07
N ALA A 21 30.01 6.40 -5.26
CA ALA A 21 30.58 5.55 -4.22
C ALA A 21 31.98 6.04 -3.78
N VAL A 22 32.83 6.46 -4.71
CA VAL A 22 34.18 6.98 -4.38
C VAL A 22 34.08 8.29 -3.61
N ASP A 23 33.20 9.21 -4.06
CA ASP A 23 33.09 10.54 -3.48
C ASP A 23 32.42 10.50 -2.08
N THR A 24 31.39 9.68 -1.90
CA THR A 24 30.70 9.53 -0.60
C THR A 24 31.43 8.60 0.35
N ARG A 25 32.28 7.71 -0.16
CA ARG A 25 32.92 6.59 0.56
C ARG A 25 31.91 5.57 1.10
N GLU A 26 30.72 5.53 0.52
CA GLU A 26 29.66 4.63 0.89
C GLU A 26 29.36 3.62 -0.22
N ILE A 27 28.58 2.59 0.11
CA ILE A 27 28.13 1.62 -0.88
C ILE A 27 27.17 2.32 -1.84
N ALA A 28 27.40 2.16 -3.15
CA ALA A 28 26.44 2.55 -4.17
C ALA A 28 25.90 1.32 -4.91
N LEU A 29 24.60 1.36 -5.19
CA LEU A 29 23.91 0.38 -6.04
C LEU A 29 23.86 0.93 -7.46
N SER A 30 24.05 0.04 -8.43
CA SER A 30 23.87 0.33 -9.85
C SER A 30 22.92 -0.68 -10.46
N GLY A 31 22.06 -0.21 -11.33
CA GLY A 31 21.08 -1.07 -12.00
C GLY A 31 19.65 -0.78 -11.57
N PRO A 32 18.68 -1.69 -11.85
CA PRO A 32 18.91 -3.04 -12.39
C PRO A 32 19.37 -3.08 -13.85
N TYR A 33 20.24 -4.03 -14.17
CA TYR A 33 20.72 -4.28 -15.52
C TYR A 33 20.32 -5.67 -16.00
N SER A 34 20.05 -5.81 -17.31
CA SER A 34 19.90 -7.14 -17.91
C SER A 34 21.23 -7.91 -17.86
N LEU A 35 21.19 -9.08 -17.27
CA LEU A 35 22.35 -9.97 -17.17
C LEU A 35 22.53 -10.77 -18.45
N THR A 36 23.76 -11.10 -18.79
CA THR A 36 24.07 -11.89 -20.01
C THR A 36 23.53 -13.32 -19.94
N GLN A 37 23.33 -13.84 -18.73
CA GLN A 37 22.72 -15.15 -18.47
C GLN A 37 21.18 -15.11 -18.43
N GLY A 38 20.57 -13.96 -18.63
CA GLY A 38 19.14 -13.69 -18.42
C GLY A 38 18.85 -13.16 -17.03
N GLY A 39 17.65 -12.54 -16.86
CA GLY A 39 17.25 -11.91 -15.60
C GLY A 39 17.80 -10.48 -15.44
N LEU A 40 17.54 -9.90 -14.29
CA LEU A 40 17.99 -8.58 -13.87
C LEU A 40 19.01 -8.71 -12.75
N GLY A 41 20.02 -7.85 -12.75
CA GLY A 41 21.01 -7.81 -11.69
C GLY A 41 21.27 -6.43 -11.17
N LEU A 42 21.47 -6.34 -9.86
CA LEU A 42 21.99 -5.15 -9.19
C LEU A 42 23.46 -5.35 -8.87
N ILE A 43 24.23 -4.28 -8.99
CA ILE A 43 25.65 -4.29 -8.69
C ILE A 43 25.87 -3.35 -7.50
N ALA A 44 26.19 -3.89 -6.35
CA ALA A 44 26.62 -3.15 -5.18
C ALA A 44 28.12 -2.95 -5.22
N ARG A 45 28.61 -1.73 -5.09
CA ARG A 45 30.03 -1.38 -5.08
C ARG A 45 30.38 -0.69 -3.77
N ASN A 46 31.33 -1.27 -3.04
CA ASN A 46 31.91 -0.64 -1.86
C ASN A 46 33.32 -0.17 -2.18
N PRO A 47 33.61 1.13 -2.12
CA PRO A 47 34.94 1.65 -2.46
C PRO A 47 35.98 1.28 -1.40
N ILE A 48 37.16 0.90 -1.84
CA ILE A 48 38.28 0.52 -0.98
C ILE A 48 39.37 1.59 -1.15
N PHE A 49 39.82 2.12 -0.02
CA PHE A 49 40.92 3.07 0.05
C PHE A 49 42.08 2.43 0.77
N LEU A 50 43.27 2.64 0.26
CA LEU A 50 44.52 2.21 0.89
C LEU A 50 45.35 3.41 1.32
N THR A 51 45.98 3.29 2.47
CA THR A 51 46.89 4.29 3.02
C THR A 51 48.31 3.88 2.73
N ASP A 52 49.10 4.76 2.13
CA ASP A 52 50.49 4.54 1.88
C ASP A 52 51.36 4.74 3.15
N GLU A 53 52.69 4.49 3.05
CA GLU A 53 53.64 4.62 4.16
C GLU A 53 53.71 6.06 4.70
N ASN A 54 53.29 7.04 3.93
CA ASN A 54 53.30 8.47 4.30
C ASN A 54 51.95 8.91 4.90
N GLY A 55 51.00 7.99 5.11
CA GLY A 55 49.68 8.26 5.65
C GLY A 55 48.69 8.86 4.64
N LYS A 56 49.00 8.86 3.34
CA LYS A 56 48.13 9.34 2.30
C LYS A 56 47.19 8.25 1.83
N GLU A 57 45.90 8.51 1.95
CA GLU A 57 44.84 7.65 1.43
C GLU A 57 44.65 7.85 -0.07
N SER A 58 44.47 6.75 -0.79
CA SER A 58 44.13 6.73 -2.22
C SER A 58 43.11 5.66 -2.52
N PHE A 59 42.19 5.94 -3.45
CA PHE A 59 41.28 4.96 -3.96
C PHE A 59 42.03 3.83 -4.65
N TRP A 60 41.73 2.58 -4.22
CA TRP A 60 42.40 1.39 -4.76
C TRP A 60 41.50 0.62 -5.72
N GLY A 61 40.19 0.54 -5.40
CA GLY A 61 39.24 -0.22 -6.19
C GLY A 61 37.92 -0.44 -5.48
N PHE A 62 37.12 -1.36 -5.97
CA PHE A 62 35.82 -1.72 -5.39
C PHE A 62 35.79 -3.18 -4.94
N SER A 63 35.16 -3.44 -3.80
CA SER A 63 34.53 -4.71 -3.53
C SER A 63 33.17 -4.70 -4.20
N VAL A 64 32.85 -5.73 -4.99
CA VAL A 64 31.64 -5.78 -5.82
C VAL A 64 30.83 -7.01 -5.47
N ILE A 65 29.53 -6.81 -5.24
CA ILE A 65 28.54 -7.87 -5.08
C ILE A 65 27.52 -7.70 -6.21
N ILE A 66 27.22 -8.79 -6.90
CA ILE A 66 26.17 -8.85 -7.89
C ILE A 66 25.00 -9.59 -7.26
N LEU A 67 23.85 -8.92 -7.20
CA LEU A 67 22.60 -9.48 -6.71
C LEU A 67 21.76 -9.85 -7.92
N ASP A 68 21.42 -11.12 -8.04
CA ASP A 68 20.54 -11.61 -9.09
C ASP A 68 19.08 -11.40 -8.67
N LEU A 69 18.30 -10.79 -9.54
CA LEU A 69 16.88 -10.51 -9.30
C LEU A 69 16.01 -11.43 -10.18
N PRO A 70 14.91 -11.96 -9.69
CA PRO A 70 14.30 -11.71 -8.37
C PRO A 70 14.85 -12.57 -7.21
N GLU A 71 15.80 -13.48 -7.44
CA GLU A 71 16.26 -14.48 -6.47
C GLU A 71 16.77 -13.85 -5.16
N ALA A 72 17.45 -12.71 -5.25
CA ALA A 72 17.90 -11.97 -4.06
C ALA A 72 16.72 -11.46 -3.19
N LEU A 73 15.50 -11.41 -3.74
CA LEU A 73 14.31 -10.99 -3.04
C LEU A 73 13.52 -12.14 -2.40
N ASN A 74 13.88 -13.40 -2.69
CA ASN A 74 13.20 -14.58 -2.14
C ASN A 74 13.03 -14.54 -0.60
N PRO A 75 14.04 -14.07 0.19
CA PRO A 75 13.87 -13.98 1.63
C PRO A 75 12.77 -13.03 2.10
N LEU A 76 12.31 -12.12 1.24
CA LEU A 76 11.23 -11.17 1.54
C LEU A 76 9.84 -11.79 1.38
N MET A 77 9.75 -13.03 0.84
CA MET A 77 8.49 -13.77 0.67
C MET A 77 7.40 -12.98 -0.05
N LEU A 78 7.78 -12.12 -1.00
CA LEU A 78 6.82 -11.24 -1.71
C LEU A 78 5.76 -12.04 -2.48
N GLU A 79 6.08 -13.25 -2.92
CA GLU A 79 5.12 -14.14 -3.60
C GLU A 79 3.98 -14.60 -2.68
N GLU A 80 4.18 -14.61 -1.37
CA GLU A 80 3.12 -14.93 -0.41
C GLU A 80 1.99 -13.90 -0.44
N LEU A 81 2.30 -12.63 -0.75
CA LEU A 81 1.29 -11.58 -0.92
C LEU A 81 0.26 -11.95 -1.99
N GLU A 82 0.70 -12.59 -3.08
CA GLU A 82 -0.21 -13.02 -4.16
C GLU A 82 -1.14 -14.14 -3.70
N THR A 83 -0.64 -15.04 -2.86
CA THR A 83 -1.44 -16.14 -2.30
C THR A 83 -2.42 -15.63 -1.25
N GLU A 84 -2.09 -14.55 -0.56
CA GLU A 84 -2.98 -13.85 0.39
C GLU A 84 -4.01 -12.95 -0.30
N GLY A 85 -3.95 -12.85 -1.63
CA GLY A 85 -4.94 -12.12 -2.42
C GLY A 85 -4.58 -10.66 -2.67
N TYR A 86 -3.30 -10.32 -2.65
CA TYR A 86 -2.78 -9.01 -3.02
C TYR A 86 -2.01 -9.09 -4.34
N ASP A 87 -2.13 -8.04 -5.15
CA ASP A 87 -1.17 -7.73 -6.20
C ASP A 87 -0.11 -6.82 -5.61
N TYR A 88 1.15 -7.05 -5.95
CA TYR A 88 2.24 -6.18 -5.52
C TYR A 88 3.11 -5.79 -6.72
N ARG A 89 3.80 -4.68 -6.57
CA ARG A 89 4.80 -4.18 -7.51
C ARG A 89 5.94 -3.54 -6.73
N LEU A 90 7.13 -4.07 -6.90
CA LEU A 90 8.36 -3.45 -6.43
C LEU A 90 9.03 -2.79 -7.63
N HIS A 91 9.20 -1.47 -7.57
CA HIS A 91 9.81 -0.72 -8.66
C HIS A 91 10.78 0.35 -8.15
N VAL A 92 11.61 0.83 -9.04
CA VAL A 92 12.52 1.94 -8.82
C VAL A 92 12.25 3.02 -9.84
N ILE A 93 12.25 4.27 -9.38
CA ILE A 93 12.28 5.43 -10.26
C ILE A 93 13.74 5.84 -10.39
N THR A 94 14.28 5.70 -11.60
CA THR A 94 15.66 6.07 -11.89
C THR A 94 15.83 7.59 -11.88
N GLU A 95 17.06 8.07 -11.77
CA GLU A 95 17.37 9.51 -11.87
C GLU A 95 16.93 10.13 -13.20
N THR A 96 16.86 9.32 -14.25
CA THR A 96 16.32 9.71 -15.58
C THR A 96 14.79 9.78 -15.63
N GLY A 97 14.11 9.41 -14.53
CA GLY A 97 12.66 9.38 -14.45
C GLY A 97 12.03 8.14 -15.08
N GLU A 98 12.83 7.15 -15.43
CA GLU A 98 12.30 5.85 -15.91
C GLU A 98 11.80 5.03 -14.73
N ASP A 99 10.57 4.51 -14.85
CA ASP A 99 9.96 3.61 -13.88
C ASP A 99 10.23 2.16 -14.28
N MET A 100 11.06 1.47 -13.51
CA MET A 100 11.49 0.11 -13.79
C MET A 100 10.98 -0.86 -12.73
N THR A 101 10.19 -1.85 -13.14
CA THR A 101 9.70 -2.90 -12.25
C THR A 101 10.82 -3.90 -11.95
N ILE A 102 11.04 -4.16 -10.66
CA ILE A 102 12.02 -5.12 -10.15
C ILE A 102 11.35 -6.49 -9.93
N ALA A 103 10.16 -6.49 -9.33
CA ALA A 103 9.40 -7.72 -9.06
C ALA A 103 7.90 -7.44 -8.97
N GLY A 104 7.09 -8.47 -9.19
CA GLY A 104 5.62 -8.41 -9.11
C GLY A 104 4.97 -8.00 -10.43
N ALA A 105 3.80 -7.38 -10.35
CA ALA A 105 3.01 -6.96 -11.50
C ALA A 105 3.69 -5.82 -12.26
N GLU A 106 3.60 -5.79 -13.59
CA GLU A 106 4.14 -4.68 -14.39
C GLU A 106 3.43 -3.35 -14.09
N GLN A 107 2.13 -3.41 -13.80
CA GLN A 107 1.32 -2.25 -13.46
C GLN A 107 0.38 -2.59 -12.30
N ILE A 108 0.15 -1.62 -11.44
CA ILE A 108 -0.81 -1.71 -10.35
C ILE A 108 -1.70 -0.46 -10.38
N ASP A 109 -2.97 -0.60 -10.00
CA ASP A 109 -3.89 0.56 -9.93
C ASP A 109 -3.48 1.47 -8.75
N GLU A 110 -2.80 2.56 -9.06
CA GLU A 110 -2.30 3.52 -8.06
C GLU A 110 -3.41 4.10 -7.17
N LYS A 111 -4.64 4.22 -7.68
CA LYS A 111 -5.78 4.75 -6.89
C LYS A 111 -6.25 3.77 -5.82
N ARG A 112 -5.93 2.50 -5.97
CA ARG A 112 -6.36 1.41 -5.08
C ARG A 112 -5.19 0.78 -4.34
N SER A 113 -3.96 1.18 -4.65
CA SER A 113 -2.75 0.66 -4.01
C SER A 113 -2.34 1.51 -2.81
N LEU A 114 -1.67 0.85 -1.88
CA LEU A 114 -0.84 1.49 -0.86
C LEU A 114 0.61 1.36 -1.32
N SER A 115 1.33 2.45 -1.26
CA SER A 115 2.75 2.49 -1.65
C SER A 115 3.60 2.85 -0.45
N TYR A 116 4.73 2.18 -0.32
CA TYR A 116 5.72 2.39 0.70
C TYR A 116 7.10 2.57 0.06
N GLU A 117 7.78 3.64 0.42
CA GLU A 117 9.13 3.93 -0.05
C GLU A 117 10.16 3.21 0.82
N VAL A 118 11.05 2.48 0.18
CA VAL A 118 12.16 1.76 0.80
C VAL A 118 13.45 2.43 0.38
N SER A 119 14.13 3.03 1.35
CA SER A 119 15.44 3.62 1.10
C SER A 119 16.50 2.53 0.98
N VAL A 120 17.19 2.52 -0.15
CA VAL A 120 18.35 1.68 -0.41
C VAL A 120 19.54 2.59 -0.74
N PRO A 121 20.80 2.11 -0.71
CA PRO A 121 21.93 2.97 -1.05
C PRO A 121 21.73 3.68 -2.39
N ASN A 122 21.84 5.01 -2.40
CA ASN A 122 21.67 5.94 -3.53
C ASN A 122 20.38 5.85 -4.36
N HIS A 123 19.38 5.04 -3.94
CA HIS A 123 18.10 4.93 -4.63
C HIS A 123 16.93 4.84 -3.65
N THR A 124 15.74 5.12 -4.14
CA THR A 124 14.49 4.85 -3.43
C THR A 124 13.68 3.84 -4.24
N TRP A 125 13.36 2.72 -3.63
CA TRP A 125 12.47 1.73 -4.20
C TRP A 125 11.06 1.97 -3.66
N VAL A 126 10.07 1.65 -4.47
CA VAL A 126 8.68 1.77 -4.08
C VAL A 126 8.03 0.39 -4.13
N LEU A 127 7.53 -0.05 -2.97
CA LEU A 127 6.68 -1.23 -2.89
C LEU A 127 5.23 -0.77 -2.87
N SER A 128 4.50 -1.09 -3.93
CA SER A 128 3.08 -0.84 -4.03
C SER A 128 2.31 -2.14 -3.91
N MET A 129 1.20 -2.14 -3.18
CA MET A 129 0.33 -3.31 -3.02
C MET A 129 -1.14 -2.92 -3.06
N ALA A 130 -1.96 -3.77 -3.66
CA ALA A 130 -3.40 -3.60 -3.75
C ALA A 130 -4.11 -4.95 -3.58
N PRO A 131 -5.22 -5.02 -2.83
CA PRO A 131 -5.99 -6.25 -2.73
C PRO A 131 -6.71 -6.54 -4.05
N LYS A 132 -6.61 -7.77 -4.56
CA LYS A 132 -7.26 -8.24 -5.80
C LYS A 132 -8.77 -7.98 -5.81
N ASN A 133 -9.41 -8.15 -4.65
CA ASN A 133 -10.85 -7.97 -4.48
C ASN A 133 -11.26 -6.59 -3.93
N GLY A 134 -10.31 -5.63 -3.85
CA GLY A 134 -10.53 -4.31 -3.26
C GLY A 134 -10.54 -4.34 -1.72
N TRP A 135 -10.39 -3.15 -1.12
CA TRP A 135 -10.26 -2.96 0.33
C TRP A 135 -11.55 -3.24 1.11
N VAL A 136 -12.69 -3.18 0.44
CA VAL A 136 -14.00 -3.39 1.07
C VAL A 136 -14.69 -4.56 0.39
N ASN A 137 -15.05 -5.57 1.16
CA ASN A 137 -15.85 -6.65 0.66
C ASN A 137 -17.30 -6.13 0.38
N PRO A 138 -17.77 -6.12 -0.88
CA PRO A 138 -19.08 -5.59 -1.24
C PRO A 138 -20.23 -6.31 -0.53
N LEU A 139 -20.08 -7.61 -0.21
CA LEU A 139 -21.08 -8.36 0.52
C LEU A 139 -21.25 -7.84 1.95
N VAL A 140 -20.16 -7.50 2.64
CA VAL A 140 -20.21 -6.91 3.98
C VAL A 140 -20.96 -5.58 3.95
N LEU A 141 -20.71 -4.75 2.93
CA LEU A 141 -21.41 -3.48 2.75
C LEU A 141 -22.92 -3.71 2.57
N VAL A 142 -23.31 -4.67 1.73
CA VAL A 142 -24.72 -5.03 1.51
C VAL A 142 -25.38 -5.50 2.81
N TYR A 143 -24.71 -6.37 3.58
CA TYR A 143 -25.25 -6.81 4.87
C TYR A 143 -25.42 -5.68 5.88
N LEU A 144 -24.47 -4.74 5.95
CA LEU A 144 -24.58 -3.57 6.82
C LEU A 144 -25.76 -2.66 6.42
N LEU A 145 -25.97 -2.45 5.12
CA LEU A 145 -27.08 -1.67 4.62
C LEU A 145 -28.43 -2.35 4.92
N LEU A 146 -28.54 -3.65 4.70
CA LEU A 146 -29.76 -4.41 5.03
C LEU A 146 -30.06 -4.39 6.53
N ALA A 147 -29.05 -4.57 7.38
CA ALA A 147 -29.22 -4.49 8.83
C ALA A 147 -29.71 -3.08 9.25
N GLY A 148 -29.13 -2.02 8.67
CA GLY A 148 -29.57 -0.64 8.90
C GLY A 148 -31.03 -0.42 8.50
N TRP A 149 -31.46 -0.93 7.34
CA TRP A 149 -32.84 -0.87 6.88
C TRP A 149 -33.81 -1.61 7.82
N ILE A 150 -33.42 -2.81 8.27
CA ILE A 150 -34.25 -3.60 9.20
C ILE A 150 -34.43 -2.86 10.53
N ILE A 151 -33.36 -2.33 11.10
CA ILE A 151 -33.39 -1.58 12.36
C ILE A 151 -34.30 -0.34 12.22
N THR A 152 -34.16 0.38 11.12
CA THR A 152 -34.98 1.56 10.84
C THR A 152 -36.46 1.22 10.70
N ALA A 153 -36.78 0.16 9.96
CA ALA A 153 -38.16 -0.32 9.77
C ALA A 153 -38.79 -0.75 11.09
N LEU A 154 -38.04 -1.51 11.93
CA LEU A 154 -38.52 -1.93 13.25
C LEU A 154 -38.79 -0.75 14.18
N SER A 155 -37.85 0.23 14.19
CA SER A 155 -38.01 1.44 14.98
C SER A 155 -39.23 2.26 14.55
N ALA A 156 -39.42 2.41 13.26
CA ALA A 156 -40.60 3.12 12.72
C ALA A 156 -41.93 2.36 13.09
N LEU A 157 -41.93 1.02 13.02
CA LEU A 157 -43.07 0.22 13.40
C LEU A 157 -43.40 0.38 14.89
N LEU A 158 -42.40 0.37 15.75
CA LEU A 158 -42.59 0.56 17.20
C LEU A 158 -43.19 1.94 17.50
N VAL A 159 -42.65 2.99 16.89
CA VAL A 159 -43.17 4.36 17.05
C VAL A 159 -44.63 4.45 16.55
N TYR A 160 -44.89 3.86 15.39
CA TYR A 160 -46.28 3.81 14.85
C TYR A 160 -47.24 3.08 15.79
N GLN A 161 -46.87 1.93 16.33
CA GLN A 161 -47.71 1.16 17.29
C GLN A 161 -47.91 1.98 18.57
N GLN A 162 -46.91 2.66 19.06
CA GLN A 162 -47.00 3.50 20.27
C GLN A 162 -47.93 4.69 20.05
N GLN A 163 -47.85 5.37 18.92
CA GLN A 163 -48.76 6.47 18.56
C GLN A 163 -50.19 5.98 18.45
N ARG A 164 -50.41 4.82 17.84
CA ARG A 164 -51.74 4.22 17.72
C ARG A 164 -52.36 3.91 19.09
N ARG A 165 -51.59 3.30 20.00
CA ARG A 165 -52.04 3.03 21.37
C ARG A 165 -52.39 4.30 22.13
N VAL A 166 -51.57 5.35 22.01
CA VAL A 166 -51.79 6.66 22.66
C VAL A 166 -53.10 7.27 22.12
N SER A 167 -53.35 7.26 20.81
CA SER A 167 -54.58 7.79 20.23
C SER A 167 -55.83 6.98 20.60
N GLU A 168 -55.72 5.66 20.73
CA GLU A 168 -56.82 4.82 21.23
C GLU A 168 -57.15 5.16 22.71
N LEU A 169 -56.16 5.26 23.57
CA LEU A 169 -56.34 5.63 24.97
C LEU A 169 -56.96 7.03 25.12
N GLN A 170 -56.52 8.01 24.31
CA GLN A 170 -57.13 9.34 24.30
C GLN A 170 -58.56 9.31 23.85
N ARG A 171 -58.94 8.46 22.90
CA ARG A 171 -60.29 8.29 22.44
C ARG A 171 -61.21 7.70 23.51
N PHE A 172 -60.74 6.70 24.25
CA PHE A 172 -61.48 6.13 25.39
C PHE A 172 -61.59 7.10 26.56
N ALA A 173 -60.56 7.93 26.82
CA ALA A 173 -60.61 8.93 27.86
C ALA A 173 -61.50 10.15 27.53
N SER A 174 -61.81 10.37 26.26
CA SER A 174 -62.61 11.53 25.81
C SER A 174 -64.10 11.29 25.78
N ILE A 175 -64.60 10.04 25.79
CA ILE A 175 -65.99 9.68 25.74
C ILE A 175 -66.41 9.03 27.05
N ASP A 176 -67.50 9.47 27.66
CA ASP A 176 -68.09 8.88 28.85
C ASP A 176 -68.89 7.64 28.44
N GLU A 177 -68.53 6.45 29.00
CA GLU A 177 -69.09 5.14 28.64
C GLU A 177 -70.60 5.01 28.93
N LEU A 178 -71.11 5.77 29.89
CA LEU A 178 -72.53 5.74 30.30
C LEU A 178 -73.46 6.59 29.43
N THR A 179 -72.99 7.76 28.99
CA THR A 179 -73.81 8.73 28.28
C THR A 179 -73.45 8.84 26.79
N GLY A 180 -72.32 8.30 26.33
CA GLY A 180 -71.83 8.41 24.95
C GLY A 180 -71.46 9.85 24.54
N LEU A 181 -71.45 10.79 25.50
CA LEU A 181 -71.05 12.18 25.27
C LEU A 181 -69.60 12.42 25.63
N TYR A 182 -69.06 13.55 25.14
CA TYR A 182 -67.71 13.96 25.53
C TYR A 182 -67.57 14.21 27.02
N ASN A 183 -66.54 13.64 27.65
CA ASN A 183 -66.23 13.84 29.07
C ASN A 183 -66.01 15.31 29.35
N ARG A 184 -66.57 15.85 30.46
CA ARG A 184 -66.46 17.25 30.90
C ARG A 184 -64.99 17.74 30.98
N ARG A 185 -64.06 16.84 31.18
CA ARG A 185 -62.64 17.15 31.25
C ARG A 185 -62.06 17.52 29.89
N TYR A 186 -62.55 16.90 28.82
CA TYR A 186 -62.15 17.22 27.43
C TYR A 186 -62.71 18.56 26.92
N LEU A 187 -63.87 18.94 27.38
CA LEU A 187 -64.51 20.23 27.05
C LEU A 187 -63.83 21.42 27.75
N GLY A 188 -62.96 21.20 28.75
CA GLY A 188 -62.24 22.27 29.45
C GLY A 188 -60.87 22.58 28.87
N GLU A 189 -60.39 21.79 27.90
CA GLU A 189 -59.09 21.95 27.21
C GLU A 189 -59.22 22.47 25.76
N LEU A 190 -60.44 22.74 25.30
CA LEU A 190 -60.77 23.42 24.05
C LEU A 190 -60.90 24.91 24.27
#